data_ccb84e224bb8ba8a8fd2d68e01920a94
#
_entry.id   ccb84e224bb8ba8a8fd2d68e01920a94
#
_cell.length_a   1.000
_cell.length_b   1.000
_cell.length_c   1.000
_cell.angle_alpha   90.00
_cell.angle_beta   90.00
_cell.angle_gamma   90.00
#
_symmetry.space_group_name_H-M   'P 1'
#
loop_
_entity.id
_entity.type
_entity.pdbx_description
1 polymer ?
#
loop_
_entity_poly.entity_id
_entity_poly.type
_entity_poly.pdbx_seq_one_letter_code
_entity_poly.pdbx_strand_id
1 'polypeptide(L)' 'MFCVVLVYNLSMDQQFCQNLKDSRKQAGLTQKQVAKYLNVVESCYANWEQGRTEPNIEMLRKLCFILNVCADDLING' A
#
# COMPACT_ATOMS: atom_id res chain seq x y z
N MET A 1 -10.35 -21.34 -15.61
CA MET A 1 -10.86 -21.03 -14.28
C MET A 1 -9.77 -20.95 -13.23
N PHE A 2 -8.92 -21.95 -13.11
CA PHE A 2 -7.81 -21.88 -12.17
C PHE A 2 -6.87 -20.77 -12.43
N CYS A 3 -6.48 -20.60 -13.69
CA CYS A 3 -5.56 -19.54 -14.06
C CYS A 3 -6.12 -18.18 -13.68
N VAL A 4 -7.44 -18.04 -13.82
CA VAL A 4 -8.09 -16.79 -13.46
C VAL A 4 -7.95 -16.52 -11.97
N VAL A 5 -8.10 -17.54 -11.15
CA VAL A 5 -7.98 -17.39 -9.70
C VAL A 5 -6.55 -17.01 -9.32
N LEU A 6 -5.57 -17.67 -9.89
CA LEU A 6 -4.17 -17.36 -9.62
C LEU A 6 -3.82 -15.95 -10.06
N VAL A 7 -4.26 -15.60 -11.26
CA VAL A 7 -4.02 -14.26 -11.78
C VAL A 7 -4.71 -13.23 -10.89
N TYR A 8 -5.91 -13.55 -10.45
CA TYR A 8 -6.66 -12.65 -9.58
C TYR A 8 -5.90 -12.38 -8.29
N ASN A 9 -5.35 -13.42 -7.66
CA ASN A 9 -4.59 -13.25 -6.42
C ASN A 9 -3.37 -12.38 -6.62
N LEU A 10 -2.62 -12.64 -7.70
CA LEU A 10 -1.47 -11.82 -8.03
C LEU A 10 -1.88 -10.39 -8.34
N SER A 11 -3.01 -10.24 -9.05
CA SER A 11 -3.52 -8.92 -9.37
C SER A 11 -3.89 -8.13 -8.14
N MET A 12 -4.44 -8.80 -7.11
CA MET A 12 -4.81 -8.13 -5.88
C MET A 12 -3.59 -7.57 -5.17
N ASP A 13 -2.51 -8.35 -5.09
CA ASP A 13 -1.27 -7.89 -4.48
C ASP A 13 -0.71 -6.71 -5.26
N GLN A 14 -0.66 -6.83 -6.57
CA GLN A 14 -0.18 -5.77 -7.42
C GLN A 14 -1.08 -4.54 -7.34
N GLN A 15 -2.38 -4.77 -7.25
CA GLN A 15 -3.35 -3.69 -7.16
C GLN A 15 -3.14 -2.89 -5.88
N PHE A 16 -2.93 -3.59 -4.76
CA PHE A 16 -2.66 -2.90 -3.51
C PHE A 16 -1.40 -2.06 -3.59
N CYS A 17 -0.33 -2.61 -4.13
CA CYS A 17 0.94 -1.91 -4.27
C CYS A 17 0.78 -0.66 -5.12
N GLN A 18 0.08 -0.79 -6.23
CA GLN A 18 -0.14 0.33 -7.13
C GLN A 18 -1.03 1.38 -6.48
N ASN A 19 -2.09 0.95 -5.82
CA ASN A 19 -3.00 1.87 -5.14
C ASN A 19 -2.27 2.64 -4.04
N LEU A 20 -1.42 1.95 -3.28
CA LEU A 20 -0.65 2.57 -2.23
C LEU A 20 0.27 3.65 -2.79
N LYS A 21 0.98 3.31 -3.84
CA LYS A 21 1.90 4.24 -4.50
C LYS A 21 1.17 5.44 -5.07
N ASP A 22 0.05 5.18 -5.74
CA ASP A 22 -0.75 6.25 -6.35
C ASP A 22 -1.32 7.18 -5.28
N SER A 23 -1.84 6.60 -4.19
CA SER A 23 -2.39 7.40 -3.10
C SER A 23 -1.32 8.26 -2.46
N ARG A 24 -0.12 7.71 -2.30
CA ARG A 24 1.00 8.47 -1.75
C ARG A 24 1.34 9.65 -2.66
N LYS A 25 1.42 9.40 -3.96
CA LYS A 25 1.75 10.46 -4.92
C LYS A 25 0.67 11.53 -4.97
N GLN A 26 -0.59 11.13 -4.90
CA GLN A 26 -1.70 12.06 -4.88
C GLN A 26 -1.67 12.93 -3.63
N ALA A 27 -1.19 12.37 -2.52
CA ALA A 27 -1.03 13.12 -1.28
C ALA A 27 0.20 14.04 -1.31
N GLY A 28 1.03 13.94 -2.35
CA GLY A 28 2.21 14.78 -2.48
C GLY A 28 3.34 14.37 -1.55
N LEU A 29 3.39 13.11 -1.14
CA LEU A 29 4.37 12.64 -0.17
C LEU A 29 5.39 11.73 -0.83
N THR A 30 6.62 11.77 -0.31
CA THR A 30 7.66 10.82 -0.69
C THR A 30 7.56 9.58 0.18
N GLN A 31 8.21 8.50 -0.25
CA GLN A 31 8.30 7.29 0.57
C GLN A 31 8.92 7.59 1.93
N LYS A 32 9.94 8.43 1.93
CA LYS A 32 10.63 8.81 3.16
C LYS A 32 9.70 9.54 4.13
N GLN A 33 8.87 10.44 3.59
CA GLN A 33 7.94 11.20 4.42
C GLN A 33 6.87 10.30 5.04
N VAL A 34 6.32 9.38 4.25
CA VAL A 34 5.32 8.44 4.75
C VAL A 34 5.94 7.55 5.83
N ALA A 35 7.14 7.03 5.59
CA ALA A 35 7.83 6.19 6.56
C ALA A 35 8.04 6.96 7.87
N LYS A 36 8.39 8.22 7.77
CA LYS A 36 8.60 9.07 8.95
C LYS A 36 7.29 9.22 9.74
N TYR A 37 6.19 9.48 9.06
CA TYR A 37 4.89 9.61 9.73
C TYR A 37 4.48 8.32 10.41
N LEU A 38 4.84 7.17 9.82
CA LEU A 38 4.52 5.87 10.38
C LEU A 38 5.51 5.42 11.44
N ASN A 39 6.62 6.15 11.57
CA ASN A 39 7.71 5.80 12.48
C ASN A 39 8.32 4.44 12.14
N VAL A 40 8.53 4.21 10.86
CA VAL A 40 9.22 3.02 10.35
C VAL A 40 10.37 3.48 9.45
N VAL A 41 11.30 2.58 9.18
CA VAL A 41 12.39 2.91 8.25
C VAL A 41 11.86 2.96 6.83
N GLU A 42 12.49 3.77 6.00
CA GLU A 42 12.02 3.97 4.62
C GLU A 42 11.97 2.65 3.84
N SER A 43 12.96 1.77 4.03
CA SER A 43 12.99 0.50 3.33
C SER A 43 11.80 -0.39 3.70
N CYS A 44 11.32 -0.30 4.93
CA CYS A 44 10.15 -1.03 5.36
C CYS A 44 8.92 -0.59 4.55
N TYR A 45 8.71 0.71 4.45
CA TYR A 45 7.60 1.23 3.66
C TYR A 45 7.77 0.91 2.18
N ALA A 46 8.99 1.08 1.66
CA ALA A 46 9.26 0.81 0.25
C ALA A 46 8.95 -0.64 -0.12
N ASN A 47 9.20 -1.57 0.80
CA ASN A 47 8.88 -2.98 0.58
C ASN A 47 7.38 -3.19 0.38
N TRP A 48 6.55 -2.40 1.06
CA TRP A 48 5.09 -2.49 0.88
C TRP A 48 4.69 -2.07 -0.53
N GLU A 49 5.31 -1.02 -1.06
CA GLU A 49 5.00 -0.59 -2.44
C GLU A 49 5.55 -1.55 -3.48
N GLN A 50 6.59 -2.29 -3.13
CA GLN A 50 7.18 -3.28 -4.03
C GLN A 50 6.54 -4.65 -3.92
N GLY A 51 5.66 -4.84 -2.94
CA GLY A 51 4.99 -6.12 -2.76
C GLY A 51 5.82 -7.19 -2.08
N ARG A 52 6.94 -6.82 -1.46
CA ARG A 52 7.80 -7.78 -0.76
C ARG A 52 7.24 -8.15 0.60
N THR A 53 6.60 -7.20 1.26
CA THR A 53 5.97 -7.40 2.55
C THR A 53 4.67 -6.60 2.55
N GLU A 54 3.83 -6.85 3.55
CA GLU A 54 2.56 -6.16 3.70
C GLU A 54 2.52 -5.43 5.02
N PRO A 55 1.85 -4.27 5.07
CA PRO A 55 1.63 -3.60 6.35
C PRO A 55 0.61 -4.40 7.17
N ASN A 56 0.78 -4.39 8.50
CA ASN A 56 -0.23 -4.98 9.37
C ASN A 56 -1.44 -4.04 9.43
N ILE A 57 -2.49 -4.48 10.11
CA ILE A 57 -3.74 -3.73 10.17
C ILE A 57 -3.54 -2.36 10.81
N GLU A 58 -2.72 -2.28 11.85
CA GLU A 58 -2.46 -1.00 12.50
C GLU A 58 -1.78 -0.02 11.55
N MET A 59 -0.78 -0.50 10.82
CA MET A 59 -0.08 0.32 9.83
C MET A 59 -1.01 0.71 8.70
N LEU A 60 -1.87 -0.21 8.28
CA LEU A 60 -2.84 0.08 7.24
C LEU A 60 -3.79 1.21 7.66
N ARG A 61 -4.26 1.18 8.90
CA ARG A 61 -5.10 2.27 9.43
C ARG A 61 -4.37 3.60 9.41
N LYS A 62 -3.11 3.60 9.83
CA LYS A 62 -2.32 4.82 9.83
C LYS A 62 -2.10 5.34 8.41
N LEU A 63 -1.85 4.43 7.48
CA LEU A 63 -1.71 4.79 6.07
C LEU A 63 -2.98 5.46 5.54
N CYS A 64 -4.13 4.88 5.85
CA CYS A 64 -5.40 5.45 5.41
C CYS A 64 -5.57 6.87 5.93
N PHE A 65 -5.19 7.10 7.17
CA PHE A 65 -5.28 8.42 7.78
C PHE A 65 -4.31 9.40 7.13
N ILE A 66 -3.06 8.99 6.98
CA ILE A 66 -2.00 9.85 6.42
C ILE A 66 -2.29 10.20 4.97
N LEU A 67 -2.72 9.21 4.20
CA LEU A 67 -2.99 9.39 2.77
C LEU A 67 -4.40 9.89 2.49
N ASN A 68 -5.23 9.97 3.52
CA ASN A 68 -6.61 10.43 3.41
C ASN A 68 -7.41 9.58 2.42
N VAL A 69 -7.33 8.29 2.58
CA VAL A 69 -8.07 7.33 1.75
C VAL A 69 -8.70 6.27 2.63
N CYS A 70 -9.70 5.58 2.10
CA CYS A 70 -10.30 4.45 2.80
C CYS A 70 -9.47 3.20 2.58
N ALA A 71 -9.52 2.27 3.53
CA ALA A 71 -8.84 0.98 3.34
C ALA A 71 -9.32 0.29 2.07
N ASP A 72 -10.61 0.42 1.76
CA ASP A 72 -11.19 -0.16 0.55
C ASP A 72 -10.53 0.41 -0.70
N ASP A 73 -10.22 1.70 -0.71
CA ASP A 73 -9.55 2.34 -1.84
C ASP A 73 -8.15 1.77 -2.04
N LEU A 74 -7.47 1.41 -0.96
CA LEU A 74 -6.13 0.82 -1.06
C LEU A 74 -6.19 -0.63 -1.51
N ILE A 75 -7.18 -1.38 -1.04
CA ILE A 75 -7.26 -2.82 -1.29
C ILE A 75 -7.97 -3.12 -2.60
N ASN A 76 -9.08 -2.46 -2.86
CA ASN A 76 -9.94 -2.77 -4.00
C ASN A 76 -10.02 -1.67 -5.05
N GLY A 77 -9.53 -0.51 -4.69
CA GLY A 77 -9.56 0.62 -5.60
C GLY A 77 -8.70 0.40 -6.81
#